data_c74c1443059ab1abbf03fc249af2d9f8
#
_entry.id   c74c1443059ab1abbf03fc249af2d9f8
#
_cell.length_a   1.000
_cell.length_b   1.000
_cell.length_c   1.000
_cell.angle_alpha   90.00
_cell.angle_beta   90.00
_cell.angle_gamma   90.00
#
_symmetry.space_group_name_H-M   'P 1'
#
loop_
_entity.id
_entity.type
_entity.pdbx_description
1 polymer ?
#
loop_
_entity_poly.entity_id
_entity_poly.type
_entity_poly.pdbx_seq_one_letter_code
_entity_poly.pdbx_strand_id
1 'polypeptide(L)'
;MLRSIKLMAISLAVTWQGYAQVQAPASTLHSDALHTAKPDYPTLYGTTKPEDIISVMNRVKSYLDKATPIKVVDKNTNAEISDYSKINMNSIVLKGDFSLTSYEWGVTYEAMLLAGEVTGDTSFTNYTTKRFKFLADVVPYFREVYKTNPQTSLRQIIAPHALDDCGAMCAAMIRATKSGLMRNTNLRPIIDNYINYIFTKELRLKDGTLARNRPLPNTLWLDDMFMGVPAIAQMGSLTGDKKYYDDAVKQVLQFSRRMFNKDLGIYMHGWVQEMETHPEFHWARANGWAILTMVELLEVLPENHPGRAAVLNQLKAHAKGLAAQQSGSGFWHQLLDRHDSYLETSATAIYTHSIAKAINRGWLDATTYGPMALLGWNAVATKVNEKGQIEGVCVGTGMGFDPAFYYYRPVNVYAAHGYGPVLLAGSEMIKLLKSKKFDLNDSAVIFSK
;
A
#
# COMPACT_ATOMS: atom_id res chain seq x y z
N MET A 1 -59.03 -25.64 33.74
CA MET A 1 -58.39 -25.94 32.44
C MET A 1 -56.99 -25.36 32.47
N LEU A 2 -56.00 -26.15 32.88
CA LEU A 2 -54.59 -25.78 32.87
C LEU A 2 -53.98 -26.19 31.52
N ARG A 3 -53.45 -25.26 30.75
CA ARG A 3 -52.65 -25.54 29.58
C ARG A 3 -51.16 -25.49 29.97
N SER A 4 -50.53 -26.64 29.93
CA SER A 4 -49.08 -26.82 30.11
C SER A 4 -48.34 -26.32 28.91
N ILE A 5 -47.47 -25.33 29.09
CA ILE A 5 -46.51 -24.90 28.10
C ILE A 5 -45.23 -25.75 28.28
N LYS A 6 -44.91 -26.59 27.29
CA LYS A 6 -43.63 -27.28 27.21
C LYS A 6 -42.59 -26.29 26.65
N LEU A 7 -41.65 -25.91 27.50
CA LEU A 7 -40.38 -25.29 27.05
C LEU A 7 -39.51 -26.32 26.37
N MET A 8 -39.22 -26.14 25.12
CA MET A 8 -38.28 -26.93 24.38
C MET A 8 -36.90 -26.24 24.50
N ALA A 9 -36.05 -26.78 25.35
CA ALA A 9 -34.67 -26.33 25.46
C ALA A 9 -33.85 -26.83 24.25
N ILE A 10 -33.47 -25.91 23.36
CA ILE A 10 -32.54 -26.20 22.30
C ILE A 10 -31.12 -26.03 22.86
N SER A 11 -30.47 -27.16 23.16
CA SER A 11 -29.04 -27.16 23.49
C SER A 11 -28.22 -26.96 22.24
N LEU A 12 -27.64 -25.76 22.08
CA LEU A 12 -26.57 -25.53 21.12
C LEU A 12 -25.31 -26.24 21.64
N ALA A 13 -25.01 -27.42 21.09
CA ALA A 13 -23.72 -28.02 21.24
C ALA A 13 -22.71 -27.23 20.40
N VAL A 14 -21.95 -26.34 21.04
CA VAL A 14 -20.74 -25.75 20.45
C VAL A 14 -19.70 -26.87 20.46
N THR A 15 -19.52 -27.49 19.30
CA THR A 15 -18.38 -28.40 19.11
C THR A 15 -17.11 -27.56 19.03
N TRP A 16 -16.41 -27.48 20.13
CA TRP A 16 -14.99 -27.12 20.12
C TRP A 16 -14.27 -28.20 19.33
N GLN A 17 -13.94 -27.93 18.08
CA GLN A 17 -12.90 -28.68 17.40
C GLN A 17 -11.57 -28.28 18.05
N GLY A 18 -11.22 -28.97 19.14
CA GLY A 18 -9.88 -28.93 19.65
C GLY A 18 -8.95 -29.40 18.52
N TYR A 19 -8.01 -28.53 18.13
CA TYR A 19 -6.89 -28.98 17.32
C TYR A 19 -6.19 -30.07 18.13
N ALA A 20 -6.39 -31.32 17.73
CA ALA A 20 -5.63 -32.45 18.30
C ALA A 20 -4.17 -32.14 17.99
N GLN A 21 -3.36 -31.90 19.02
CA GLN A 21 -1.93 -31.95 18.90
C GLN A 21 -1.61 -33.34 18.35
N VAL A 22 -1.17 -33.39 17.10
CA VAL A 22 -0.62 -34.61 16.54
C VAL A 22 0.69 -34.85 17.26
N GLN A 23 0.67 -35.63 18.34
CA GLN A 23 1.88 -36.10 18.95
C GLN A 23 2.62 -36.97 17.93
N ALA A 24 3.79 -36.50 17.50
CA ALA A 24 4.70 -37.32 16.73
C ALA A 24 5.03 -38.59 17.55
N PRO A 25 5.08 -39.77 16.91
CA PRO A 25 5.41 -40.98 17.62
C PRO A 25 6.78 -40.84 18.29
N ALA A 26 6.80 -40.94 19.61
CA ALA A 26 7.95 -40.68 20.47
C ALA A 26 9.16 -41.64 20.24
N SER A 27 9.11 -42.50 19.22
CA SER A 27 10.02 -43.64 19.11
C SER A 27 11.19 -43.48 18.13
N THR A 28 11.38 -42.34 17.46
CA THR A 28 12.41 -42.25 16.40
C THR A 28 13.28 -40.99 16.38
N LEU A 29 13.08 -40.06 17.30
CA LEU A 29 13.89 -38.84 17.34
C LEU A 29 14.92 -38.94 18.47
N HIS A 30 16.17 -39.16 18.12
CA HIS A 30 17.30 -38.94 19.03
C HIS A 30 17.56 -37.46 19.20
N SER A 31 17.92 -37.00 20.40
CA SER A 31 18.20 -35.60 20.71
C SER A 31 19.14 -34.90 19.71
N ASP A 32 20.06 -35.67 19.13
CA ASP A 32 21.08 -35.18 18.20
C ASP A 32 20.52 -34.88 16.80
N ALA A 33 19.31 -35.34 16.48
CA ALA A 33 18.67 -35.14 15.17
C ALA A 33 17.47 -34.21 15.21
N LEU A 34 17.11 -33.60 16.34
CA LEU A 34 15.94 -32.75 16.48
C LEU A 34 16.01 -31.54 15.56
N HIS A 35 17.20 -30.95 15.36
CA HIS A 35 17.40 -29.80 14.47
C HIS A 35 17.14 -30.09 12.99
N THR A 36 17.06 -31.38 12.59
CA THR A 36 16.74 -31.80 11.22
C THR A 36 15.32 -32.34 11.10
N ALA A 37 14.60 -32.47 12.21
CA ALA A 37 13.22 -32.93 12.20
C ALA A 37 12.29 -31.90 11.57
N LYS A 38 11.17 -32.37 11.07
CA LYS A 38 10.08 -31.43 10.66
C LYS A 38 9.52 -30.77 11.91
N PRO A 39 9.11 -29.47 11.80
CA PRO A 39 8.46 -28.78 12.91
C PRO A 39 7.27 -29.59 13.44
N ASP A 40 7.17 -29.72 14.76
CA ASP A 40 6.03 -30.36 15.43
C ASP A 40 4.87 -29.38 15.70
N TYR A 41 5.05 -28.12 15.38
CA TYR A 41 3.99 -27.10 15.35
C TYR A 41 3.40 -26.95 13.94
N PRO A 42 2.10 -26.57 13.81
CA PRO A 42 1.50 -26.36 12.50
C PRO A 42 2.16 -25.17 11.78
N THR A 43 2.78 -25.42 10.62
CA THR A 43 3.26 -24.35 9.75
C THR A 43 2.09 -23.70 9.05
N LEU A 44 1.81 -22.42 9.38
CA LEU A 44 0.73 -21.67 8.76
C LEU A 44 1.02 -21.49 7.26
N TYR A 45 0.00 -21.73 6.45
CA TYR A 45 -0.02 -21.49 5.00
C TYR A 45 0.94 -22.37 4.18
N GLY A 46 1.88 -23.11 4.79
CA GLY A 46 2.87 -23.89 4.05
C GLY A 46 3.88 -23.03 3.28
N THR A 47 4.49 -23.63 2.24
CA THR A 47 5.41 -22.96 1.35
C THR A 47 4.69 -22.42 0.13
N THR A 48 5.14 -21.28 -0.43
CA THR A 48 4.60 -20.68 -1.64
C THR A 48 5.64 -20.67 -2.76
N LYS A 49 5.18 -20.66 -4.01
CA LYS A 49 6.01 -20.59 -5.21
C LYS A 49 5.65 -19.35 -6.04
N PRO A 50 6.55 -18.87 -6.91
CA PRO A 50 6.25 -17.74 -7.81
C PRO A 50 4.96 -17.92 -8.62
N GLU A 51 4.66 -19.14 -9.06
CA GLU A 51 3.46 -19.46 -9.87
C GLU A 51 2.16 -19.27 -9.06
N ASP A 52 2.17 -19.65 -7.79
CA ASP A 52 1.04 -19.46 -6.88
C ASP A 52 0.77 -17.97 -6.68
N ILE A 53 1.83 -17.18 -6.52
CA ILE A 53 1.76 -15.71 -6.40
C ILE A 53 1.16 -15.11 -7.67
N ILE A 54 1.65 -15.50 -8.85
CA ILE A 54 1.15 -15.03 -10.15
C ILE A 54 -0.34 -15.36 -10.30
N SER A 55 -0.78 -16.53 -9.86
CA SER A 55 -2.20 -16.92 -9.89
C SER A 55 -3.06 -15.97 -9.05
N VAL A 56 -2.61 -15.63 -7.84
CA VAL A 56 -3.29 -14.64 -6.97
C VAL A 56 -3.37 -13.27 -7.65
N MET A 57 -2.24 -12.78 -8.18
CA MET A 57 -2.17 -11.48 -8.86
C MET A 57 -3.08 -11.41 -10.08
N ASN A 58 -3.18 -12.49 -10.87
CA ASN A 58 -4.07 -12.60 -12.03
C ASN A 58 -5.55 -12.53 -11.65
N ARG A 59 -5.95 -13.13 -10.51
CA ARG A 59 -7.33 -12.99 -10.03
C ARG A 59 -7.65 -11.53 -9.70
N VAL A 60 -6.74 -10.84 -8.97
CA VAL A 60 -6.89 -9.42 -8.66
C VAL A 60 -7.00 -8.58 -9.94
N LYS A 61 -6.08 -8.76 -10.89
CA LYS A 61 -6.09 -8.04 -12.16
C LYS A 61 -7.39 -8.26 -12.94
N SER A 62 -7.86 -9.50 -13.01
CA SER A 62 -9.08 -9.86 -13.74
C SER A 62 -10.34 -9.20 -13.16
N TYR A 63 -10.39 -9.03 -11.83
CA TYR A 63 -11.42 -8.24 -11.18
C TYR A 63 -11.30 -6.75 -11.54
N LEU A 64 -10.10 -6.18 -11.41
CA LEU A 64 -9.86 -4.75 -11.66
C LEU A 64 -10.12 -4.35 -13.11
N ASP A 65 -9.84 -5.20 -14.08
CA ASP A 65 -10.15 -4.95 -15.51
C ASP A 65 -11.65 -4.70 -15.72
N LYS A 66 -12.51 -5.40 -14.97
CA LYS A 66 -13.97 -5.27 -15.05
C LYS A 66 -14.49 -4.12 -14.19
N ALA A 67 -13.89 -3.93 -13.02
CA ALA A 67 -14.34 -2.99 -11.99
C ALA A 67 -13.99 -1.51 -12.28
N THR A 68 -13.12 -1.25 -13.28
CA THR A 68 -12.60 0.10 -13.54
C THR A 68 -12.68 0.46 -15.03
N PRO A 69 -13.87 0.77 -15.55
CA PRO A 69 -14.10 1.11 -16.94
C PRO A 69 -13.36 2.39 -17.36
N ILE A 70 -12.96 2.44 -18.64
CA ILE A 70 -12.23 3.58 -19.25
C ILE A 70 -13.17 4.24 -20.26
N LYS A 71 -14.16 5.02 -19.76
CA LYS A 71 -15.19 5.61 -20.61
C LYS A 71 -15.59 6.99 -20.13
N VAL A 72 -15.91 7.88 -21.07
CA VAL A 72 -16.69 9.09 -20.81
C VAL A 72 -18.14 8.82 -21.21
N VAL A 73 -19.06 9.20 -20.34
CA VAL A 73 -20.50 9.06 -20.61
C VAL A 73 -21.23 10.36 -20.30
N ASP A 74 -22.37 10.55 -20.93
CA ASP A 74 -23.32 11.59 -20.53
C ASP A 74 -24.06 11.14 -19.24
N LYS A 75 -24.02 11.96 -18.18
CA LYS A 75 -24.57 11.61 -16.84
C LYS A 75 -26.08 11.41 -16.81
N ASN A 76 -26.82 11.96 -17.81
CA ASN A 76 -28.27 11.90 -17.87
C ASN A 76 -28.78 10.70 -18.66
N THR A 77 -28.07 10.33 -19.73
CA THR A 77 -28.48 9.27 -20.66
C THR A 77 -27.66 7.99 -20.53
N ASN A 78 -26.51 8.04 -19.85
CA ASN A 78 -25.49 7.00 -19.81
C ASN A 78 -24.89 6.63 -21.20
N ALA A 79 -25.16 7.43 -22.23
CA ALA A 79 -24.60 7.24 -23.56
C ALA A 79 -23.09 7.46 -23.54
N GLU A 80 -22.33 6.57 -24.16
CA GLU A 80 -20.87 6.69 -24.27
C GLU A 80 -20.49 7.82 -25.22
N ILE A 81 -19.52 8.64 -24.82
CA ILE A 81 -18.95 9.75 -25.60
C ILE A 81 -17.56 9.29 -26.08
N SER A 82 -17.51 8.73 -27.29
CA SER A 82 -16.27 8.29 -27.93
C SER A 82 -15.53 9.41 -28.65
N ASP A 83 -16.25 10.43 -29.14
CA ASP A 83 -15.69 11.66 -29.68
C ASP A 83 -15.52 12.70 -28.56
N TYR A 84 -14.30 12.80 -28.02
CA TYR A 84 -14.01 13.65 -26.87
C TYR A 84 -14.19 15.16 -27.15
N SER A 85 -14.25 15.57 -28.41
CA SER A 85 -14.59 16.98 -28.76
C SER A 85 -16.03 17.35 -28.33
N LYS A 86 -16.89 16.36 -28.06
CA LYS A 86 -18.27 16.54 -27.58
C LYS A 86 -18.41 16.56 -26.07
N ILE A 87 -17.30 16.46 -25.35
CA ILE A 87 -17.31 16.57 -23.87
C ILE A 87 -17.85 17.94 -23.46
N ASN A 88 -18.81 17.94 -22.53
CA ASN A 88 -19.53 19.12 -22.05
C ASN A 88 -19.87 19.00 -20.56
N MET A 89 -20.66 19.90 -19.99
CA MET A 89 -21.02 19.94 -18.56
C MET A 89 -21.76 18.70 -18.05
N ASN A 90 -22.34 17.90 -18.94
CA ASN A 90 -23.02 16.65 -18.59
C ASN A 90 -22.09 15.44 -18.72
N SER A 91 -20.89 15.62 -19.22
CA SER A 91 -19.93 14.53 -19.39
C SER A 91 -19.28 14.16 -18.09
N ILE A 92 -19.19 12.87 -17.80
CA ILE A 92 -18.48 12.32 -16.66
C ILE A 92 -17.58 11.16 -17.09
N VAL A 93 -16.47 10.98 -16.42
CA VAL A 93 -15.73 9.71 -16.47
C VAL A 93 -16.53 8.68 -15.71
N LEU A 94 -16.86 7.58 -16.38
CA LEU A 94 -17.66 6.50 -15.76
C LEU A 94 -16.90 5.93 -14.58
N LYS A 95 -17.50 6.04 -13.39
CA LYS A 95 -16.97 5.42 -12.18
C LYS A 95 -17.50 3.99 -12.11
N GLY A 96 -16.57 3.02 -12.08
CA GLY A 96 -16.88 1.64 -11.71
C GLY A 96 -16.90 1.48 -10.19
N ASP A 97 -16.36 0.36 -9.69
CA ASP A 97 -16.21 0.14 -8.25
C ASP A 97 -15.20 1.12 -7.63
N PHE A 98 -14.26 1.65 -8.45
CA PHE A 98 -13.18 2.53 -8.00
C PHE A 98 -12.96 3.75 -8.91
N SER A 99 -12.42 4.82 -8.33
CA SER A 99 -12.01 6.01 -9.07
C SER A 99 -10.67 5.76 -9.79
N LEU A 100 -10.57 6.15 -11.06
CA LEU A 100 -9.34 6.06 -11.84
C LEU A 100 -8.28 7.09 -11.43
N THR A 101 -8.62 8.08 -10.60
CA THR A 101 -7.80 9.26 -10.32
C THR A 101 -7.45 9.42 -8.83
N SER A 102 -7.87 8.48 -7.97
CA SER A 102 -7.53 8.53 -6.55
C SER A 102 -6.07 8.10 -6.29
N TYR A 103 -5.53 8.45 -5.13
CA TYR A 103 -4.16 8.05 -4.77
C TYR A 103 -3.98 6.53 -4.68
N GLU A 104 -5.00 5.80 -4.23
CA GLU A 104 -4.99 4.34 -4.20
C GLU A 104 -4.81 3.76 -5.61
N TRP A 105 -5.37 4.48 -6.63
CA TRP A 105 -5.17 4.08 -8.01
C TRP A 105 -3.78 4.46 -8.52
N GLY A 106 -3.17 5.53 -8.02
CA GLY A 106 -1.75 5.79 -8.23
C GLY A 106 -0.87 4.62 -7.80
N VAL A 107 -1.11 4.10 -6.58
CA VAL A 107 -0.42 2.89 -6.07
C VAL A 107 -0.72 1.67 -6.93
N THR A 108 -1.97 1.48 -7.36
CA THR A 108 -2.37 0.36 -8.21
C THR A 108 -1.73 0.41 -9.59
N TYR A 109 -1.62 1.60 -10.19
CA TYR A 109 -0.93 1.77 -11.48
C TYR A 109 0.55 1.44 -11.39
N GLU A 110 1.21 1.87 -10.35
CA GLU A 110 2.60 1.50 -10.08
C GLU A 110 2.76 0.00 -9.90
N ALA A 111 1.88 -0.61 -9.12
CA ALA A 111 1.87 -2.05 -8.86
C ALA A 111 1.69 -2.87 -10.14
N MET A 112 0.83 -2.43 -11.05
CA MET A 112 0.62 -3.07 -12.34
C MET A 112 1.85 -2.94 -13.25
N LEU A 113 2.56 -1.80 -13.23
CA LEU A 113 3.82 -1.66 -13.96
C LEU A 113 4.88 -2.64 -13.44
N LEU A 114 5.05 -2.71 -12.12
CA LEU A 114 5.98 -3.64 -11.48
C LEU A 114 5.60 -5.11 -11.74
N ALA A 115 4.31 -5.45 -11.66
CA ALA A 115 3.82 -6.79 -11.94
C ALA A 115 4.16 -7.24 -13.38
N GLY A 116 3.97 -6.36 -14.36
CA GLY A 116 4.34 -6.65 -15.75
C GLY A 116 5.84 -6.82 -15.93
N GLU A 117 6.66 -6.00 -15.27
CA GLU A 117 8.13 -6.13 -15.27
C GLU A 117 8.57 -7.49 -14.72
N VAL A 118 8.00 -7.92 -13.59
CA VAL A 118 8.44 -9.12 -12.87
C VAL A 118 7.94 -10.41 -13.48
N THR A 119 6.72 -10.39 -14.01
CA THR A 119 6.09 -11.59 -14.63
C THR A 119 6.38 -11.73 -16.11
N GLY A 120 6.74 -10.64 -16.81
CA GLY A 120 6.81 -10.59 -18.25
C GLY A 120 5.42 -10.53 -18.95
N ASP A 121 4.33 -10.52 -18.17
CA ASP A 121 2.97 -10.43 -18.72
C ASP A 121 2.59 -8.96 -18.98
N THR A 122 2.61 -8.58 -20.24
CA THR A 122 2.26 -7.23 -20.69
C THR A 122 0.82 -6.83 -20.39
N SER A 123 -0.07 -7.76 -20.05
CA SER A 123 -1.45 -7.44 -19.68
C SER A 123 -1.53 -6.56 -18.42
N PHE A 124 -0.57 -6.71 -17.50
CA PHE A 124 -0.44 -5.84 -16.32
C PHE A 124 -0.03 -4.42 -16.72
N THR A 125 1.04 -4.26 -17.51
CA THR A 125 1.45 -2.91 -17.94
C THR A 125 0.40 -2.24 -18.81
N ASN A 126 -0.31 -3.00 -19.63
CA ASN A 126 -1.41 -2.51 -20.47
C ASN A 126 -2.58 -1.95 -19.63
N TYR A 127 -2.82 -2.48 -18.43
CA TYR A 127 -3.81 -1.93 -17.52
C TYR A 127 -3.52 -0.44 -17.21
N THR A 128 -2.29 -0.12 -16.86
CA THR A 128 -1.86 1.25 -16.53
C THR A 128 -1.76 2.13 -17.78
N THR A 129 -1.11 1.66 -18.84
CA THR A 129 -0.84 2.50 -20.02
C THR A 129 -2.12 2.92 -20.74
N LYS A 130 -3.12 2.03 -20.84
CA LYS A 130 -4.44 2.37 -21.43
C LYS A 130 -5.15 3.46 -20.62
N ARG A 131 -5.09 3.39 -19.27
CA ARG A 131 -5.73 4.37 -18.39
C ARG A 131 -5.01 5.71 -18.41
N PHE A 132 -3.69 5.71 -18.42
CA PHE A 132 -2.92 6.94 -18.55
C PHE A 132 -3.08 7.61 -19.91
N LYS A 133 -3.16 6.81 -21.00
CA LYS A 133 -3.48 7.33 -22.30
C LYS A 133 -4.88 7.96 -22.31
N PHE A 134 -5.88 7.26 -21.79
CA PHE A 134 -7.24 7.80 -21.68
C PHE A 134 -7.26 9.13 -20.90
N LEU A 135 -6.60 9.20 -19.74
CA LEU A 135 -6.54 10.46 -18.97
C LEU A 135 -5.86 11.56 -19.76
N ALA A 136 -4.75 11.28 -20.45
CA ALA A 136 -4.07 12.26 -21.28
C ALA A 136 -4.96 12.77 -22.42
N ASP A 137 -5.75 11.89 -23.03
CA ASP A 137 -6.64 12.22 -24.13
C ASP A 137 -7.84 13.09 -23.68
N VAL A 138 -8.43 12.82 -22.50
CA VAL A 138 -9.66 13.49 -22.06
C VAL A 138 -9.43 14.73 -21.19
N VAL A 139 -8.31 14.82 -20.45
CA VAL A 139 -8.03 15.95 -19.55
C VAL A 139 -8.09 17.32 -20.25
N PRO A 140 -7.59 17.51 -21.48
CA PRO A 140 -7.69 18.80 -22.16
C PRO A 140 -9.13 19.29 -22.29
N TYR A 141 -10.06 18.40 -22.65
CA TYR A 141 -11.49 18.75 -22.81
C TYR A 141 -12.17 19.01 -21.46
N PHE A 142 -11.92 18.19 -20.45
CA PHE A 142 -12.43 18.43 -19.10
C PHE A 142 -11.85 19.70 -18.47
N ARG A 143 -10.67 20.16 -18.89
CA ARG A 143 -10.11 21.45 -18.45
C ARG A 143 -10.92 22.63 -18.97
N GLU A 144 -11.48 22.53 -20.17
CA GLU A 144 -12.42 23.52 -20.68
C GLU A 144 -13.75 23.51 -19.91
N VAL A 145 -14.28 22.30 -19.61
CA VAL A 145 -15.49 22.15 -18.77
C VAL A 145 -15.26 22.71 -17.37
N TYR A 146 -14.07 22.53 -16.79
CA TYR A 146 -13.75 23.02 -15.45
C TYR A 146 -13.90 24.55 -15.33
N LYS A 147 -13.72 25.32 -16.39
CA LYS A 147 -13.87 26.78 -16.38
C LYS A 147 -15.30 27.22 -16.03
N THR A 148 -16.29 26.41 -16.34
CA THR A 148 -17.72 26.67 -16.08
C THR A 148 -18.33 25.72 -15.04
N ASN A 149 -17.75 24.55 -14.83
CA ASN A 149 -18.16 23.54 -13.85
C ASN A 149 -16.97 23.03 -13.04
N PRO A 150 -16.60 23.67 -11.91
CA PRO A 150 -15.50 23.24 -11.06
C PRO A 150 -15.68 21.86 -10.40
N GLN A 151 -16.87 21.25 -10.46
CA GLN A 151 -17.15 19.92 -9.92
C GLN A 151 -17.06 18.80 -10.96
N THR A 152 -16.35 19.02 -12.06
CA THR A 152 -16.13 18.00 -13.09
C THR A 152 -15.41 16.76 -12.53
N SER A 153 -15.63 15.60 -13.17
CA SER A 153 -15.07 14.30 -12.73
C SER A 153 -13.55 14.28 -12.61
N LEU A 154 -12.84 15.12 -13.36
CA LEU A 154 -11.36 15.17 -13.34
C LEU A 154 -10.82 16.39 -12.58
N ARG A 155 -11.61 16.99 -11.69
CA ARG A 155 -11.19 18.12 -10.86
C ARG A 155 -9.85 17.86 -10.15
N GLN A 156 -9.67 16.67 -9.58
CA GLN A 156 -8.45 16.31 -8.86
C GLN A 156 -7.19 16.41 -9.74
N ILE A 157 -7.31 16.07 -11.03
CA ILE A 157 -6.19 16.19 -11.97
C ILE A 157 -5.98 17.64 -12.39
N ILE A 158 -7.08 18.39 -12.61
CA ILE A 158 -7.04 19.74 -13.18
C ILE A 158 -6.63 20.78 -12.13
N ALA A 159 -7.21 20.69 -10.95
CA ALA A 159 -7.01 21.59 -9.82
C ALA A 159 -6.86 20.80 -8.52
N PRO A 160 -5.70 20.15 -8.30
CA PRO A 160 -5.43 19.46 -7.05
C PRO A 160 -5.46 20.44 -5.88
N HIS A 161 -5.95 19.99 -4.72
CA HIS A 161 -6.09 20.79 -3.50
C HIS A 161 -5.57 20.08 -2.25
N ALA A 162 -5.03 18.87 -2.41
CA ALA A 162 -4.38 18.08 -1.38
C ALA A 162 -3.35 17.14 -2.01
N LEU A 163 -2.38 16.68 -1.24
CA LEU A 163 -1.42 15.66 -1.69
C LEU A 163 -2.12 14.38 -2.17
N ASP A 164 -3.25 14.04 -1.55
CA ASP A 164 -4.08 12.88 -1.94
C ASP A 164 -4.57 12.96 -3.40
N ASP A 165 -4.75 14.16 -3.95
CA ASP A 165 -5.20 14.34 -5.34
C ASP A 165 -4.09 14.06 -6.36
N CYS A 166 -2.81 14.14 -5.97
CA CYS A 166 -1.74 14.27 -6.94
C CYS A 166 -0.52 13.38 -6.70
N GLY A 167 -0.11 13.12 -5.45
CA GLY A 167 1.21 12.54 -5.18
C GLY A 167 1.44 11.16 -5.77
N ALA A 168 0.65 10.16 -5.36
CA ALA A 168 0.81 8.79 -5.85
C ALA A 168 0.55 8.70 -7.37
N MET A 169 -0.43 9.45 -7.88
CA MET A 169 -0.71 9.52 -9.31
C MET A 169 0.46 10.10 -10.10
N CYS A 170 1.08 11.18 -9.60
CA CYS A 170 2.25 11.80 -10.20
C CYS A 170 3.44 10.83 -10.25
N ALA A 171 3.73 10.16 -9.14
CA ALA A 171 4.81 9.18 -9.06
C ALA A 171 4.63 8.06 -10.09
N ALA A 172 3.43 7.48 -10.18
CA ALA A 172 3.11 6.42 -11.14
C ALA A 172 3.23 6.90 -12.61
N MET A 173 2.75 8.11 -12.92
CA MET A 173 2.88 8.70 -14.27
C MET A 173 4.34 8.95 -14.66
N ILE A 174 5.17 9.42 -13.73
CA ILE A 174 6.61 9.60 -13.96
C ILE A 174 7.28 8.25 -14.23
N ARG A 175 6.98 7.21 -13.44
CA ARG A 175 7.52 5.85 -13.66
C ARG A 175 7.12 5.30 -15.04
N ALA A 176 5.85 5.42 -15.42
CA ALA A 176 5.38 5.00 -16.74
C ALA A 176 6.08 5.75 -17.88
N THR A 177 6.35 7.03 -17.70
CA THR A 177 7.12 7.84 -18.65
C THR A 177 8.56 7.38 -18.77
N LYS A 178 9.25 7.16 -17.64
CA LYS A 178 10.65 6.72 -17.58
C LYS A 178 10.86 5.30 -18.12
N SER A 179 9.89 4.40 -17.93
CA SER A 179 9.97 3.03 -18.49
C SER A 179 9.89 2.98 -20.01
N GLY A 180 9.55 4.08 -20.66
CA GLY A 180 9.36 4.15 -22.10
C GLY A 180 8.02 3.56 -22.60
N LEU A 181 7.17 3.08 -21.72
CA LEU A 181 5.85 2.52 -22.06
C LEU A 181 4.87 3.57 -22.59
N MET A 182 5.12 4.87 -22.30
CA MET A 182 4.26 5.99 -22.68
C MET A 182 4.85 6.88 -23.80
N ARG A 183 5.75 6.35 -24.66
CA ARG A 183 6.45 7.14 -25.68
C ARG A 183 5.52 7.95 -26.61
N ASN A 184 4.32 7.43 -26.88
CA ASN A 184 3.33 8.04 -27.76
C ASN A 184 2.23 8.80 -26.98
N THR A 185 2.42 9.06 -25.68
CA THR A 185 1.45 9.75 -24.83
C THR A 185 2.17 10.78 -23.97
N ASN A 186 1.80 12.05 -24.13
CA ASN A 186 2.41 13.13 -23.36
C ASN A 186 1.71 13.29 -22.01
N LEU A 187 2.31 12.78 -20.95
CA LEU A 187 1.85 12.93 -19.56
C LEU A 187 2.40 14.20 -18.87
N ARG A 188 3.36 14.91 -19.48
CA ARG A 188 4.01 16.07 -18.87
C ARG A 188 3.04 17.17 -18.40
N PRO A 189 1.98 17.54 -19.15
CA PRO A 189 1.04 18.55 -18.68
C PRO A 189 0.31 18.21 -17.38
N ILE A 190 0.12 16.90 -17.10
CA ILE A 190 -0.49 16.41 -15.85
C ILE A 190 0.58 16.33 -14.76
N ILE A 191 1.72 15.73 -15.06
CA ILE A 191 2.86 15.62 -14.13
C ILE A 191 3.29 16.99 -13.63
N ASP A 192 3.48 17.95 -14.54
CA ASP A 192 3.93 19.30 -14.18
C ASP A 192 2.90 20.04 -13.33
N ASN A 193 1.60 19.85 -13.60
CA ASN A 193 0.54 20.40 -12.77
C ASN A 193 0.55 19.85 -11.34
N TYR A 194 0.74 18.54 -11.19
CA TYR A 194 0.84 17.86 -9.90
C TYR A 194 2.07 18.30 -9.11
N ILE A 195 3.25 18.29 -9.74
CA ILE A 195 4.49 18.72 -9.08
C ILE A 195 4.45 20.20 -8.70
N ASN A 196 3.87 21.05 -9.55
CA ASN A 196 3.69 22.46 -9.19
C ASN A 196 2.82 22.61 -7.93
N TYR A 197 1.74 21.82 -7.81
CA TYR A 197 0.93 21.84 -6.59
C TYR A 197 1.74 21.40 -5.36
N ILE A 198 2.36 20.21 -5.41
CA ILE A 198 3.09 19.62 -4.29
C ILE A 198 4.23 20.54 -3.82
N PHE A 199 4.94 21.16 -4.78
CA PHE A 199 6.18 21.89 -4.49
C PHE A 199 5.95 23.35 -4.14
N THR A 200 4.87 23.97 -4.65
CA THR A 200 4.65 25.42 -4.54
C THR A 200 3.37 25.82 -3.84
N LYS A 201 2.36 24.94 -3.75
CA LYS A 201 1.03 25.30 -3.24
C LYS A 201 0.63 24.53 -1.99
N GLU A 202 1.19 23.34 -1.78
CA GLU A 202 0.89 22.55 -0.59
C GLU A 202 1.38 23.27 0.67
N LEU A 203 0.58 23.17 1.74
CA LEU A 203 0.93 23.75 3.02
C LEU A 203 2.23 23.14 3.55
N ARG A 204 3.10 24.01 4.04
CA ARG A 204 4.34 23.62 4.72
C ARG A 204 4.50 24.40 6.02
N LEU A 205 5.00 23.74 7.05
CA LEU A 205 5.45 24.40 8.27
C LEU A 205 6.63 25.34 7.98
N LYS A 206 7.00 26.20 8.93
CA LYS A 206 8.11 27.15 8.78
C LYS A 206 9.44 26.51 8.37
N ASP A 207 9.69 25.27 8.77
CA ASP A 207 10.87 24.51 8.40
C ASP A 207 10.74 23.78 7.05
N GLY A 208 9.61 23.96 6.38
CA GLY A 208 9.31 23.39 5.07
C GLY A 208 8.74 21.97 5.11
N THR A 209 8.37 21.42 6.27
CA THR A 209 7.69 20.12 6.39
C THR A 209 6.29 20.22 5.80
N LEU A 210 5.90 19.27 4.96
CA LEU A 210 4.54 19.15 4.44
C LEU A 210 3.54 19.00 5.60
N ALA A 211 2.40 19.69 5.52
CA ALA A 211 1.42 19.74 6.61
C ALA A 211 0.00 19.91 6.07
N ARG A 212 -0.99 19.72 6.95
CA ARG A 212 -2.42 19.96 6.69
C ARG A 212 -3.01 20.91 7.74
N ASN A 213 -4.13 21.54 7.41
CA ASN A 213 -4.93 22.32 8.38
C ASN A 213 -6.16 21.52 8.86
N ARG A 214 -5.98 20.20 9.05
CA ARG A 214 -7.03 19.29 9.53
C ARG A 214 -6.42 18.09 10.29
N PRO A 215 -7.04 17.61 11.37
CA PRO A 215 -8.25 18.14 12.01
C PRO A 215 -8.04 19.50 12.66
N LEU A 216 -6.79 19.88 12.93
CA LEU A 216 -6.37 21.16 13.49
C LEU A 216 -5.34 21.83 12.56
N PRO A 217 -5.11 23.14 12.69
CA PRO A 217 -4.03 23.81 11.96
C PRO A 217 -2.66 23.16 12.21
N ASN A 218 -1.77 23.24 11.24
CA ASN A 218 -0.39 22.77 11.32
C ASN A 218 -0.26 21.30 11.75
N THR A 219 -1.14 20.44 11.25
CA THR A 219 -1.16 18.99 11.54
C THR A 219 -0.32 18.23 10.51
N LEU A 220 0.47 17.27 10.97
CA LEU A 220 1.12 16.27 10.13
C LEU A 220 0.34 14.95 10.22
N TRP A 221 -0.03 14.41 9.07
CA TRP A 221 -0.46 13.03 8.94
C TRP A 221 0.68 12.21 8.36
N LEU A 222 0.98 11.08 8.97
CA LEU A 222 2.08 10.23 8.51
C LEU A 222 1.92 9.81 7.05
N ASP A 223 0.68 9.70 6.58
CA ASP A 223 0.31 9.43 5.18
C ASP A 223 0.95 10.41 4.20
N ASP A 224 1.16 11.67 4.60
CA ASP A 224 1.72 12.71 3.75
C ASP A 224 3.19 12.47 3.36
N MET A 225 3.91 11.63 4.11
CA MET A 225 5.18 11.14 3.63
C MET A 225 5.01 10.46 2.28
N PHE A 226 4.04 9.55 2.14
CA PHE A 226 3.80 8.83 0.89
C PHE A 226 3.06 9.70 -0.14
N MET A 227 2.13 10.52 0.30
CA MET A 227 1.37 11.36 -0.63
C MET A 227 2.22 12.47 -1.27
N GLY A 228 3.40 12.79 -0.72
CA GLY A 228 4.29 13.83 -1.27
C GLY A 228 5.63 13.28 -1.79
N VAL A 229 6.35 12.54 -0.95
CA VAL A 229 7.77 12.22 -1.17
C VAL A 229 8.04 11.39 -2.42
N PRO A 230 7.31 10.30 -2.76
CA PRO A 230 7.57 9.53 -3.96
C PRO A 230 7.47 10.38 -5.25
N ALA A 231 6.47 11.27 -5.34
CA ALA A 231 6.34 12.16 -6.49
C ALA A 231 7.54 13.11 -6.62
N ILE A 232 7.95 13.72 -5.50
CA ILE A 232 9.10 14.61 -5.44
C ILE A 232 10.38 13.85 -5.85
N ALA A 233 10.62 12.67 -5.28
CA ALA A 233 11.79 11.85 -5.57
C ALA A 233 11.82 11.39 -7.04
N GLN A 234 10.69 10.95 -7.57
CA GLN A 234 10.57 10.55 -8.98
C GLN A 234 10.80 11.75 -9.93
N MET A 235 10.37 12.95 -9.53
CA MET A 235 10.64 14.16 -10.33
C MET A 235 12.14 14.48 -10.36
N GLY A 236 12.85 14.28 -9.24
CA GLY A 236 14.32 14.34 -9.22
C GLY A 236 14.95 13.35 -10.21
N SER A 237 14.45 12.12 -10.23
CA SER A 237 14.91 11.08 -11.14
C SER A 237 14.56 11.34 -12.62
N LEU A 238 13.48 12.07 -12.89
CA LEU A 238 13.07 12.43 -14.25
C LEU A 238 13.89 13.61 -14.81
N THR A 239 14.23 14.57 -13.95
CA THR A 239 14.85 15.84 -14.36
C THR A 239 16.33 15.93 -14.07
N GLY A 240 16.84 15.13 -13.14
CA GLY A 240 18.21 15.25 -12.59
C GLY A 240 18.39 16.42 -11.60
N ASP A 241 17.33 17.18 -11.31
CA ASP A 241 17.41 18.35 -10.43
C ASP A 241 17.47 17.92 -8.96
N LYS A 242 18.63 18.20 -8.34
CA LYS A 242 18.97 17.82 -6.96
C LYS A 242 17.98 18.35 -5.90
N LYS A 243 17.36 19.51 -6.14
CA LYS A 243 16.42 20.13 -5.19
C LYS A 243 15.27 19.19 -4.79
N TYR A 244 14.81 18.34 -5.72
CA TYR A 244 13.75 17.36 -5.45
C TYR A 244 14.24 16.25 -4.52
N TYR A 245 15.44 15.75 -4.72
CA TYR A 245 16.03 14.76 -3.82
C TYR A 245 16.28 15.33 -2.42
N ASP A 246 16.81 16.56 -2.35
CA ASP A 246 17.06 17.24 -1.08
C ASP A 246 15.75 17.45 -0.29
N ASP A 247 14.66 17.87 -0.95
CA ASP A 247 13.36 18.01 -0.30
C ASP A 247 12.76 16.65 0.11
N ALA A 248 12.82 15.63 -0.74
CA ALA A 248 12.36 14.28 -0.42
C ALA A 248 13.03 13.71 0.85
N VAL A 249 14.35 13.80 0.92
CA VAL A 249 15.12 13.38 2.11
C VAL A 249 14.75 14.23 3.32
N LYS A 250 14.64 15.54 3.15
CA LYS A 250 14.24 16.46 4.21
C LYS A 250 12.88 16.08 4.80
N GLN A 251 11.87 15.78 3.97
CA GLN A 251 10.56 15.37 4.43
C GLN A 251 10.66 14.10 5.28
N VAL A 252 11.28 13.03 4.80
CA VAL A 252 11.44 11.77 5.55
C VAL A 252 12.06 12.03 6.93
N LEU A 253 13.15 12.81 6.98
CA LEU A 253 13.85 13.06 8.24
C LEU A 253 13.05 13.98 9.21
N GLN A 254 12.28 14.92 8.68
CA GLN A 254 11.47 15.83 9.50
C GLN A 254 10.24 15.12 10.08
N PHE A 255 9.57 14.28 9.31
CA PHE A 255 8.49 13.41 9.81
C PHE A 255 9.03 12.44 10.86
N SER A 256 10.15 11.76 10.56
CA SER A 256 10.77 10.81 11.50
C SER A 256 11.14 11.46 12.83
N ARG A 257 11.70 12.67 12.81
CA ARG A 257 12.06 13.39 14.05
C ARG A 257 10.87 13.66 14.96
N ARG A 258 9.68 13.92 14.38
CA ARG A 258 8.47 14.29 15.12
C ARG A 258 7.62 13.10 15.53
N MET A 259 7.58 12.07 14.70
CA MET A 259 6.54 11.05 14.78
C MET A 259 7.07 9.64 15.05
N PHE A 260 8.38 9.41 14.96
CA PHE A 260 8.95 8.09 15.19
C PHE A 260 9.21 7.83 16.67
N ASN A 261 8.51 6.85 17.23
CA ASN A 261 8.77 6.33 18.57
C ASN A 261 10.00 5.42 18.52
N LYS A 262 11.11 5.87 19.10
CA LYS A 262 12.41 5.17 19.02
C LYS A 262 12.43 3.88 19.83
N ASP A 263 11.65 3.80 20.89
CA ASP A 263 11.61 2.64 21.79
C ASP A 263 10.81 1.50 21.15
N LEU A 264 9.70 1.84 20.48
CA LEU A 264 8.87 0.87 19.77
C LEU A 264 9.34 0.61 18.33
N GLY A 265 10.09 1.52 17.73
CA GLY A 265 10.53 1.43 16.34
C GLY A 265 9.40 1.64 15.30
N ILE A 266 8.32 2.30 15.68
CA ILE A 266 7.15 2.58 14.84
C ILE A 266 6.73 4.04 14.96
N TYR A 267 5.88 4.49 14.02
CA TYR A 267 5.42 5.87 13.96
C TYR A 267 4.04 6.05 14.56
N MET A 268 3.80 7.14 15.26
CA MET A 268 2.45 7.62 15.52
C MET A 268 1.80 8.14 14.22
N HIS A 269 0.47 8.05 14.11
CA HIS A 269 -0.28 8.44 12.90
C HIS A 269 -0.30 9.94 12.66
N GLY A 270 -0.46 10.74 13.70
CA GLY A 270 -0.62 12.20 13.59
C GLY A 270 0.15 12.98 14.64
N TRP A 271 0.57 14.17 14.23
CA TRP A 271 1.24 15.16 15.08
C TRP A 271 0.65 16.55 14.81
N VAL A 272 0.44 17.34 15.85
CA VAL A 272 -0.11 18.71 15.78
C VAL A 272 0.88 19.67 16.41
N GLN A 273 1.25 20.73 15.70
CA GLN A 273 2.31 21.66 16.15
C GLN A 273 1.98 22.34 17.48
N GLU A 274 0.72 22.67 17.71
CA GLU A 274 0.26 23.41 18.88
C GLU A 274 -0.04 22.52 20.10
N MET A 275 0.11 21.18 19.97
CA MET A 275 -0.08 20.25 21.08
C MET A 275 1.27 19.91 21.75
N GLU A 276 1.34 20.05 23.08
CA GLU A 276 2.50 19.61 23.86
C GLU A 276 2.59 18.09 23.98
N THR A 277 1.44 17.43 24.12
CA THR A 277 1.33 15.98 24.25
C THR A 277 0.42 15.43 23.16
N HIS A 278 0.86 14.39 22.50
CA HIS A 278 0.10 13.71 21.45
C HIS A 278 -0.38 12.34 21.92
N PRO A 279 -1.65 11.96 21.65
CA PRO A 279 -2.06 10.57 21.79
C PRO A 279 -1.38 9.75 20.70
N GLU A 280 -0.48 8.85 21.08
CA GLU A 280 0.25 8.02 20.14
C GLU A 280 -0.62 6.83 19.71
N PHE A 281 -1.23 6.94 18.54
CA PHE A 281 -1.89 5.83 17.87
C PHE A 281 -1.03 5.35 16.69
N HIS A 282 -0.52 4.13 16.80
CA HIS A 282 0.37 3.54 15.80
C HIS A 282 -0.44 2.82 14.73
N TRP A 283 -1.21 3.59 13.95
CA TRP A 283 -2.07 3.03 12.89
C TRP A 283 -1.25 2.34 11.82
N ALA A 284 -1.60 1.06 11.55
CA ALA A 284 -0.79 0.18 10.72
C ALA A 284 -0.60 0.71 9.29
N ARG A 285 -1.66 1.11 8.59
CA ARG A 285 -1.53 1.58 7.21
C ARG A 285 -0.70 2.88 7.10
N ALA A 286 -0.77 3.79 8.07
CA ALA A 286 0.09 4.97 8.06
C ALA A 286 1.58 4.59 8.20
N ASN A 287 1.90 3.63 9.08
CA ASN A 287 3.23 3.03 9.16
C ASN A 287 3.62 2.33 7.85
N GLY A 288 2.66 1.71 7.16
CA GLY A 288 2.85 1.17 5.82
C GLY A 288 3.28 2.26 4.83
N TRP A 289 2.59 3.38 4.81
CA TRP A 289 2.96 4.51 3.96
C TRP A 289 4.37 5.03 4.27
N ALA A 290 4.76 5.09 5.54
CA ALA A 290 6.09 5.54 5.93
C ALA A 290 7.21 4.62 5.42
N ILE A 291 7.09 3.30 5.60
CA ILE A 291 8.11 2.36 5.10
C ILE A 291 8.14 2.31 3.58
N LEU A 292 6.97 2.35 2.92
CA LEU A 292 6.86 2.40 1.46
C LEU A 292 7.55 3.66 0.91
N THR A 293 7.35 4.82 1.55
CA THR A 293 8.05 6.05 1.18
C THR A 293 9.56 5.90 1.19
N MET A 294 10.11 5.28 2.23
CA MET A 294 11.55 5.12 2.37
C MET A 294 12.15 4.19 1.30
N VAL A 295 11.49 3.07 0.99
CA VAL A 295 11.96 2.17 -0.08
C VAL A 295 11.82 2.81 -1.46
N GLU A 296 10.77 3.60 -1.69
CA GLU A 296 10.55 4.32 -2.93
C GLU A 296 11.58 5.45 -3.15
N LEU A 297 11.89 6.18 -2.10
CA LEU A 297 12.93 7.22 -2.15
C LEU A 297 14.30 6.60 -2.39
N LEU A 298 14.69 5.58 -1.62
CA LEU A 298 15.99 4.90 -1.77
C LEU A 298 16.18 4.27 -3.15
N GLU A 299 15.12 3.86 -3.82
CA GLU A 299 15.15 3.30 -5.17
C GLU A 299 15.71 4.29 -6.20
N VAL A 300 15.43 5.57 -6.05
CA VAL A 300 15.80 6.61 -7.04
C VAL A 300 16.80 7.61 -6.51
N LEU A 301 17.03 7.66 -5.20
CA LEU A 301 18.00 8.57 -4.59
C LEU A 301 19.42 8.18 -5.00
N PRO A 302 20.24 9.09 -5.56
CA PRO A 302 21.61 8.78 -5.93
C PRO A 302 22.41 8.17 -4.78
N GLU A 303 23.27 7.20 -5.09
CA GLU A 303 24.08 6.49 -4.08
C GLU A 303 24.98 7.44 -3.27
N ASN A 304 25.48 8.50 -3.91
CA ASN A 304 26.34 9.51 -3.29
C ASN A 304 25.57 10.66 -2.63
N HIS A 305 24.24 10.58 -2.53
CA HIS A 305 23.46 11.64 -1.88
C HIS A 305 23.75 11.68 -0.38
N PRO A 306 24.10 12.85 0.22
CA PRO A 306 24.56 12.93 1.61
C PRO A 306 23.50 12.46 2.63
N GLY A 307 22.23 12.53 2.31
CA GLY A 307 21.12 12.08 3.17
C GLY A 307 20.77 10.60 3.05
N ARG A 308 21.35 9.87 2.09
CA ARG A 308 20.99 8.47 1.81
C ARG A 308 21.18 7.56 3.02
N ALA A 309 22.32 7.69 3.71
CA ALA A 309 22.62 6.88 4.89
C ALA A 309 21.59 7.10 6.02
N ALA A 310 21.13 8.34 6.22
CA ALA A 310 20.14 8.66 7.24
C ALA A 310 18.77 8.03 6.92
N VAL A 311 18.32 8.08 5.66
CA VAL A 311 17.07 7.42 5.22
C VAL A 311 17.18 5.90 5.37
N LEU A 312 18.32 5.31 4.97
CA LEU A 312 18.54 3.87 5.11
C LEU A 312 18.54 3.41 6.57
N ASN A 313 19.17 4.18 7.47
CA ASN A 313 19.15 3.88 8.91
C ASN A 313 17.73 3.98 9.49
N GLN A 314 16.94 4.95 9.04
CA GLN A 314 15.54 5.08 9.45
C GLN A 314 14.69 3.90 8.93
N LEU A 315 14.89 3.47 7.69
CA LEU A 315 14.26 2.27 7.14
C LEU A 315 14.57 1.02 7.99
N LYS A 316 15.85 0.81 8.35
CA LYS A 316 16.27 -0.33 9.18
C LYS A 316 15.66 -0.29 10.58
N ALA A 317 15.62 0.88 11.21
CA ALA A 317 15.00 1.07 12.52
C ALA A 317 13.50 0.76 12.47
N HIS A 318 12.81 1.24 11.45
CA HIS A 318 11.38 0.99 11.28
C HIS A 318 11.08 -0.49 10.96
N ALA A 319 11.86 -1.13 10.07
CA ALA A 319 11.71 -2.55 9.76
C ALA A 319 11.90 -3.44 11.02
N LYS A 320 12.84 -3.07 11.91
CA LYS A 320 13.04 -3.77 13.20
C LYS A 320 11.81 -3.62 14.11
N GLY A 321 11.24 -2.43 14.21
CA GLY A 321 10.02 -2.21 15.01
C GLY A 321 8.82 -2.98 14.44
N LEU A 322 8.64 -2.97 13.13
CA LEU A 322 7.58 -3.73 12.46
C LEU A 322 7.73 -5.24 12.67
N ALA A 323 8.96 -5.77 12.66
CA ALA A 323 9.22 -7.19 12.93
C ALA A 323 8.75 -7.59 14.33
N ALA A 324 8.91 -6.73 15.33
CA ALA A 324 8.45 -6.97 16.69
C ALA A 324 6.91 -6.99 16.84
N GLN A 325 6.19 -6.42 15.87
CA GLN A 325 4.73 -6.28 15.90
C GLN A 325 3.99 -7.26 14.98
N GLN A 326 4.69 -8.13 14.25
CA GLN A 326 4.03 -9.13 13.40
C GLN A 326 3.37 -10.21 14.28
N SER A 327 2.09 -10.51 14.04
CA SER A 327 1.41 -11.58 14.73
C SER A 327 1.86 -12.95 14.20
N GLY A 328 1.67 -14.01 15.00
CA GLY A 328 1.95 -15.39 14.60
C GLY A 328 1.15 -15.85 13.37
N SER A 329 0.08 -15.15 13.01
CA SER A 329 -0.69 -15.38 11.78
C SER A 329 -0.09 -14.71 10.53
N GLY A 330 1.02 -13.99 10.67
CA GLY A 330 1.67 -13.27 9.57
C GLY A 330 1.11 -11.89 9.28
N PHE A 331 -0.05 -11.55 9.82
CA PHE A 331 -0.63 -10.22 9.71
C PHE A 331 -0.05 -9.25 10.74
N TRP A 332 -0.32 -7.95 10.51
CA TRP A 332 -0.22 -6.91 11.52
C TRP A 332 -1.61 -6.41 11.91
N HIS A 333 -1.72 -5.98 13.14
CA HIS A 333 -2.96 -5.43 13.70
C HIS A 333 -3.23 -4.01 13.21
N GLN A 334 -4.50 -3.59 13.24
CA GLN A 334 -4.96 -2.24 12.86
C GLN A 334 -4.20 -1.13 13.63
N LEU A 335 -3.96 -1.33 14.92
CA LEU A 335 -3.02 -0.58 15.73
C LEU A 335 -1.88 -1.51 16.10
N LEU A 336 -0.66 -1.18 15.69
CA LEU A 336 0.50 -2.07 15.72
C LEU A 336 0.84 -2.58 17.13
N ASP A 337 0.76 -1.72 18.12
CA ASP A 337 1.06 -1.96 19.53
C ASP A 337 -0.16 -2.42 20.35
N ARG A 338 -1.30 -2.69 19.70
CA ARG A 338 -2.56 -3.12 20.34
C ARG A 338 -3.06 -4.40 19.66
N HIS A 339 -2.60 -5.52 20.17
CA HIS A 339 -2.82 -6.83 19.57
C HIS A 339 -4.25 -7.39 19.75
N ASP A 340 -5.11 -6.66 20.45
CA ASP A 340 -6.55 -6.88 20.52
C ASP A 340 -7.34 -6.16 19.39
N SER A 341 -6.69 -5.29 18.62
CA SER A 341 -7.28 -4.71 17.41
C SER A 341 -7.29 -5.74 16.27
N TYR A 342 -8.16 -5.56 15.27
CA TYR A 342 -8.27 -6.52 14.17
C TYR A 342 -7.03 -6.59 13.29
N LEU A 343 -6.88 -7.71 12.56
CA LEU A 343 -5.80 -7.93 11.59
C LEU A 343 -6.10 -7.17 10.30
N GLU A 344 -5.14 -6.37 9.80
CA GLU A 344 -5.36 -5.44 8.69
C GLU A 344 -4.57 -5.86 7.44
N THR A 345 -5.28 -6.08 6.34
CA THR A 345 -4.70 -6.67 5.12
C THR A 345 -3.85 -5.69 4.33
N SER A 346 -4.27 -4.42 4.18
CA SER A 346 -3.53 -3.47 3.34
C SER A 346 -2.17 -3.11 3.92
N ALA A 347 -2.09 -2.89 5.23
CA ALA A 347 -0.82 -2.65 5.91
C ALA A 347 0.11 -3.87 5.82
N THR A 348 -0.43 -5.06 6.04
CA THR A 348 0.33 -6.32 5.90
C THR A 348 0.94 -6.45 4.50
N ALA A 349 0.16 -6.14 3.45
CA ALA A 349 0.66 -6.17 2.08
C ALA A 349 1.76 -5.11 1.84
N ILE A 350 1.60 -3.89 2.35
CA ILE A 350 2.61 -2.83 2.21
C ILE A 350 3.91 -3.21 2.94
N TYR A 351 3.83 -3.78 4.15
CA TYR A 351 5.02 -4.24 4.87
C TYR A 351 5.72 -5.37 4.15
N THR A 352 4.96 -6.36 3.69
CA THR A 352 5.48 -7.48 2.90
C THR A 352 6.24 -6.99 1.67
N HIS A 353 5.64 -6.07 0.89
CA HIS A 353 6.30 -5.43 -0.24
C HIS A 353 7.60 -4.73 0.16
N SER A 354 7.52 -3.85 1.15
CA SER A 354 8.64 -2.97 1.52
C SER A 354 9.83 -3.76 2.07
N ILE A 355 9.54 -4.80 2.85
CA ILE A 355 10.58 -5.68 3.41
C ILE A 355 11.19 -6.54 2.32
N ALA A 356 10.38 -7.19 1.46
CA ALA A 356 10.87 -7.98 0.35
C ALA A 356 11.72 -7.13 -0.61
N LYS A 357 11.28 -5.91 -0.95
CA LYS A 357 12.04 -4.96 -1.76
C LYS A 357 13.37 -4.58 -1.11
N ALA A 358 13.35 -4.29 0.20
CA ALA A 358 14.56 -3.94 0.93
C ALA A 358 15.57 -5.11 0.99
N ILE A 359 15.10 -6.35 1.08
CA ILE A 359 15.96 -7.56 0.97
C ILE A 359 16.51 -7.68 -0.46
N ASN A 360 15.66 -7.55 -1.48
CA ASN A 360 16.06 -7.64 -2.89
C ASN A 360 17.12 -6.60 -3.28
N ARG A 361 17.11 -5.44 -2.59
CA ARG A 361 18.10 -4.36 -2.77
C ARG A 361 19.31 -4.48 -1.84
N GLY A 362 19.38 -5.48 -0.98
CA GLY A 362 20.48 -5.65 -0.01
C GLY A 362 20.47 -4.63 1.13
N TRP A 363 19.35 -3.93 1.35
CA TRP A 363 19.21 -2.97 2.47
C TRP A 363 18.87 -3.66 3.79
N LEU A 364 18.18 -4.80 3.72
CA LEU A 364 17.87 -5.68 4.85
C LEU A 364 18.46 -7.07 4.61
N ASP A 365 18.79 -7.74 5.70
CA ASP A 365 19.30 -9.11 5.68
C ASP A 365 18.19 -10.13 5.43
N ALA A 366 18.41 -11.05 4.48
CA ALA A 366 17.40 -12.04 4.09
C ALA A 366 17.13 -13.08 5.19
N THR A 367 18.14 -13.48 5.94
CA THR A 367 17.98 -14.46 7.03
C THR A 367 17.12 -13.91 8.13
N THR A 368 17.30 -12.62 8.45
CA THR A 368 16.55 -11.95 9.53
C THR A 368 15.10 -11.61 9.11
N TYR A 369 14.88 -11.12 7.90
CA TYR A 369 13.60 -10.53 7.49
C TYR A 369 12.84 -11.33 6.42
N GLY A 370 13.49 -12.32 5.79
CA GLY A 370 12.86 -13.18 4.79
C GLY A 370 11.66 -13.95 5.31
N PRO A 371 11.76 -14.61 6.49
CA PRO A 371 10.64 -15.32 7.10
C PRO A 371 9.41 -14.41 7.33
N MET A 372 9.65 -13.19 7.81
CA MET A 372 8.63 -12.17 8.02
C MET A 372 7.90 -11.80 6.71
N ALA A 373 8.65 -11.59 5.63
CA ALA A 373 8.06 -11.28 4.32
C ALA A 373 7.26 -12.46 3.76
N LEU A 374 7.79 -13.69 3.88
CA LEU A 374 7.11 -14.89 3.39
C LEU A 374 5.80 -15.14 4.15
N LEU A 375 5.84 -15.06 5.48
CA LEU A 375 4.66 -15.24 6.31
C LEU A 375 3.60 -14.15 6.05
N GLY A 376 4.04 -12.90 5.88
CA GLY A 376 3.17 -11.79 5.52
C GLY A 376 2.48 -11.99 4.16
N TRP A 377 3.22 -12.45 3.14
CA TRP A 377 2.62 -12.77 1.85
C TRP A 377 1.61 -13.91 1.95
N ASN A 378 1.96 -15.00 2.63
CA ASN A 378 1.08 -16.15 2.76
C ASN A 378 -0.22 -15.77 3.47
N ALA A 379 -0.16 -14.90 4.46
CA ALA A 379 -1.32 -14.34 5.13
C ALA A 379 -2.18 -13.51 4.18
N VAL A 380 -1.59 -12.56 3.47
CA VAL A 380 -2.27 -11.68 2.50
C VAL A 380 -2.95 -12.48 1.39
N ALA A 381 -2.29 -13.52 0.87
CA ALA A 381 -2.84 -14.36 -0.19
C ALA A 381 -4.18 -15.01 0.18
N THR A 382 -4.39 -15.33 1.47
CA THR A 382 -5.67 -15.87 1.98
C THR A 382 -6.83 -14.88 1.94
N LYS A 383 -6.52 -13.58 1.81
CA LYS A 383 -7.53 -12.51 1.74
C LYS A 383 -7.94 -12.12 0.32
N VAL A 384 -7.35 -12.74 -0.69
CA VAL A 384 -7.79 -12.59 -2.08
C VAL A 384 -8.81 -13.66 -2.40
N ASN A 385 -10.09 -13.28 -2.40
CA ASN A 385 -11.18 -14.23 -2.64
C ASN A 385 -11.24 -14.71 -4.10
N GLU A 386 -12.15 -15.64 -4.41
CA GLU A 386 -12.28 -16.23 -5.73
C GLU A 386 -12.64 -15.22 -6.84
N LYS A 387 -13.31 -14.13 -6.48
CA LYS A 387 -13.64 -13.04 -7.41
C LYS A 387 -12.45 -12.12 -7.69
N GLY A 388 -11.35 -12.25 -6.95
CA GLY A 388 -10.19 -11.35 -6.99
C GLY A 388 -10.35 -10.08 -6.15
N GLN A 389 -11.36 -10.03 -5.29
CA GLN A 389 -11.54 -8.94 -4.33
C GLN A 389 -10.70 -9.20 -3.07
N ILE A 390 -10.30 -8.12 -2.39
CA ILE A 390 -9.41 -8.20 -1.23
C ILE A 390 -10.19 -7.92 0.05
N GLU A 391 -10.19 -8.88 0.95
CA GLU A 391 -10.90 -8.85 2.22
C GLU A 391 -10.03 -8.30 3.36
N GLY A 392 -10.66 -7.83 4.44
CA GLY A 392 -9.95 -7.37 5.63
C GLY A 392 -9.20 -6.05 5.45
N VAL A 393 -9.57 -5.25 4.46
CA VAL A 393 -8.97 -3.94 4.17
C VAL A 393 -9.74 -2.84 4.88
N CYS A 394 -9.05 -2.09 5.74
CA CYS A 394 -9.59 -0.90 6.41
C CYS A 394 -9.95 0.17 5.38
N VAL A 395 -11.14 0.74 5.50
CA VAL A 395 -11.57 1.88 4.67
C VAL A 395 -10.69 3.11 4.86
N GLY A 396 -10.87 4.15 4.05
CA GLY A 396 -10.19 5.45 4.21
C GLY A 396 -10.34 5.97 5.65
N THR A 397 -9.24 6.37 6.26
CA THR A 397 -9.17 6.69 7.68
C THR A 397 -8.44 8.01 7.87
N GLY A 398 -9.08 8.94 8.55
CA GLY A 398 -8.46 10.18 8.98
C GLY A 398 -7.66 10.02 10.27
N MET A 399 -7.12 11.12 10.78
CA MET A 399 -6.45 11.19 12.07
C MET A 399 -7.49 11.31 13.20
N GLY A 400 -7.45 10.40 14.17
CA GLY A 400 -8.29 10.42 15.36
C GLY A 400 -7.48 10.68 16.63
N PHE A 401 -8.17 11.12 17.70
CA PHE A 401 -7.59 11.42 19.01
C PHE A 401 -8.04 10.44 20.10
N ASP A 402 -8.77 9.38 19.72
CA ASP A 402 -9.25 8.34 20.62
C ASP A 402 -9.07 6.94 20.02
N PRO A 403 -8.95 5.89 20.84
CA PRO A 403 -8.72 4.55 20.34
C PRO A 403 -9.93 3.98 19.58
N ALA A 404 -11.17 4.30 19.99
CA ALA A 404 -12.37 3.75 19.38
C ALA A 404 -12.47 4.12 17.90
N PHE A 405 -12.02 5.35 17.56
CA PHE A 405 -11.92 5.80 16.19
C PHE A 405 -11.16 4.81 15.28
N TYR A 406 -10.05 4.23 15.76
CA TYR A 406 -9.26 3.27 15.00
C TYR A 406 -9.78 1.84 15.11
N TYR A 407 -10.19 1.41 16.32
CA TYR A 407 -10.65 0.04 16.57
C TYR A 407 -11.89 -0.33 15.76
N TYR A 408 -12.80 0.64 15.58
CA TYR A 408 -14.07 0.40 14.91
C TYR A 408 -14.11 0.89 13.45
N ARG A 409 -12.95 1.22 12.84
CA ARG A 409 -12.93 1.48 11.40
C ARG A 409 -13.37 0.23 10.64
N PRO A 410 -14.37 0.34 9.76
CA PRO A 410 -14.87 -0.82 9.03
C PRO A 410 -13.84 -1.33 8.03
N VAL A 411 -13.93 -2.62 7.72
CA VAL A 411 -13.22 -3.27 6.61
C VAL A 411 -14.19 -3.55 5.48
N ASN A 412 -13.71 -3.44 4.22
CA ASN A 412 -14.57 -3.63 3.07
C ASN A 412 -13.75 -4.06 1.84
N VAL A 413 -14.32 -4.92 0.98
CA VAL A 413 -13.71 -5.30 -0.30
C VAL A 413 -13.66 -4.13 -1.30
N TYR A 414 -14.48 -3.11 -1.12
CA TYR A 414 -14.42 -1.86 -1.89
C TYR A 414 -13.46 -0.81 -1.30
N ALA A 415 -12.73 -1.15 -0.23
CA ALA A 415 -11.64 -0.31 0.23
C ALA A 415 -10.46 -0.42 -0.75
N ALA A 416 -10.24 0.63 -1.52
CA ALA A 416 -9.29 0.66 -2.64
C ALA A 416 -7.82 0.41 -2.23
N HIS A 417 -7.50 0.60 -0.96
CA HIS A 417 -6.17 0.50 -0.38
C HIS A 417 -5.53 -0.90 -0.42
N GLY A 418 -6.29 -1.96 -0.68
CA GLY A 418 -5.76 -3.32 -0.70
C GLY A 418 -5.10 -3.68 -2.04
N TYR A 419 -5.62 -3.20 -3.15
CA TYR A 419 -5.35 -3.74 -4.49
C TYR A 419 -3.93 -3.47 -4.97
N GLY A 420 -3.49 -2.21 -4.95
CA GLY A 420 -2.11 -1.85 -5.27
C GLY A 420 -1.10 -2.57 -4.38
N PRO A 421 -1.22 -2.48 -3.05
CA PRO A 421 -0.31 -3.15 -2.13
C PRO A 421 -0.18 -4.65 -2.31
N VAL A 422 -1.27 -5.39 -2.55
CA VAL A 422 -1.21 -6.84 -2.79
C VAL A 422 -0.41 -7.17 -4.06
N LEU A 423 -0.62 -6.42 -5.14
CA LEU A 423 0.14 -6.59 -6.38
C LEU A 423 1.63 -6.21 -6.20
N LEU A 424 1.92 -5.14 -5.44
CA LEU A 424 3.29 -4.77 -5.07
C LEU A 424 3.99 -5.87 -4.26
N ALA A 425 3.30 -6.40 -3.24
CA ALA A 425 3.81 -7.46 -2.39
C ALA A 425 4.10 -8.73 -3.20
N GLY A 426 3.15 -9.18 -4.02
CA GLY A 426 3.34 -10.35 -4.90
C GLY A 426 4.54 -10.17 -5.83
N SER A 427 4.69 -9.00 -6.43
CA SER A 427 5.80 -8.71 -7.34
C SER A 427 7.17 -8.81 -6.66
N GLU A 428 7.36 -8.19 -5.50
CA GLU A 428 8.64 -8.25 -4.78
C GLU A 428 8.89 -9.63 -4.15
N MET A 429 7.84 -10.35 -3.74
CA MET A 429 7.96 -11.74 -3.29
C MET A 429 8.40 -12.68 -4.42
N ILE A 430 7.90 -12.51 -5.65
CA ILE A 430 8.38 -13.28 -6.82
C ILE A 430 9.89 -13.04 -7.03
N LYS A 431 10.36 -11.78 -6.96
CA LYS A 431 11.79 -11.46 -7.04
C LYS A 431 12.58 -12.14 -5.93
N LEU A 432 12.10 -12.06 -4.70
CA LEU A 432 12.74 -12.66 -3.53
C LEU A 432 12.89 -14.20 -3.68
N LEU A 433 11.81 -14.89 -4.01
CA LEU A 433 11.80 -16.35 -4.16
C LEU A 433 12.58 -16.85 -5.39
N LYS A 434 12.76 -16.00 -6.42
CA LYS A 434 13.64 -16.31 -7.55
C LYS A 434 15.13 -16.09 -7.24
N SER A 435 15.45 -15.17 -6.34
CA SER A 435 16.83 -14.77 -6.03
C SER A 435 17.43 -15.46 -4.80
N LYS A 436 16.58 -15.92 -3.88
CA LYS A 436 16.98 -16.53 -2.60
C LYS A 436 16.31 -17.88 -2.44
N LYS A 437 17.08 -18.84 -1.91
CA LYS A 437 16.53 -20.12 -1.46
C LYS A 437 16.15 -20.00 0.01
N PHE A 438 15.17 -20.77 0.43
CA PHE A 438 14.84 -20.93 1.84
C PHE A 438 14.62 -22.40 2.16
N ASP A 439 14.84 -22.75 3.40
CA ASP A 439 14.60 -24.07 3.98
C ASP A 439 13.69 -23.93 5.19
N LEU A 440 12.91 -24.98 5.45
CA LEU A 440 12.02 -25.07 6.61
C LEU A 440 12.40 -26.30 7.43
N ASN A 441 12.87 -26.09 8.64
CA ASN A 441 13.24 -27.13 9.58
C ASN A 441 12.58 -26.89 10.95
N ASP A 442 12.96 -27.67 11.97
CA ASP A 442 12.43 -27.57 13.34
C ASP A 442 12.71 -26.23 14.03
N SER A 443 13.67 -25.47 13.54
CA SER A 443 14.07 -24.21 14.15
C SER A 443 13.37 -23.01 13.54
N ALA A 444 13.26 -22.94 12.21
CA ALA A 444 12.74 -21.76 11.52
C ALA A 444 12.57 -21.98 10.00
N VAL A 445 11.97 -20.97 9.35
CA VAL A 445 12.17 -20.71 7.92
C VAL A 445 13.49 -19.96 7.77
N ILE A 446 14.47 -20.54 7.10
CA ILE A 446 15.82 -20.00 6.97
C ILE A 446 16.08 -19.60 5.51
N PHE A 447 16.28 -18.31 5.25
CA PHE A 447 16.67 -17.80 3.92
C PHE A 447 18.19 -17.87 3.77
N SER A 448 18.66 -18.28 2.59
CA SER A 448 20.09 -18.18 2.22
C SER A 448 20.53 -16.70 2.13
N LYS A 449 21.77 -16.48 2.51
CA LYS A 449 22.38 -15.13 2.37
C LYS A 449 22.42 -14.63 0.94
#